data_792c621d526eaac162f59b2d0075fb7e
#
_entry.id   792c621d526eaac162f59b2d0075fb7e
#
_cell.length_a   1.000
_cell.length_b   1.000
_cell.length_c   1.000
_cell.angle_alpha   90.00
_cell.angle_beta   90.00
_cell.angle_gamma   90.00
#
_symmetry.space_group_name_H-M   'P 1'
#
loop_
_entity.id
_entity.type
_entity.pdbx_description
1 polymer ?
#
loop_
_entity_poly.entity_id
_entity_poly.type
_entity_poly.pdbx_seq_one_letter_code
_entity_poly.pdbx_strand_id
1 'polypeptide(L)'
;MDPTTIRVGGGSLSSLGTRPKVGLLAPRRSILTGLAAGLVLCSTPALPHGNIGPVKPPVRVPDIDVTASDEFRGPLRERLLGRATAVQLMFTKCRSICPIEAATFVRTQEVLASNPSDGIQLLSLSIDPLTDTPDVLAAWLDSLDARPGWIAAAPVKTDLARGREFFDGLSSLGEDHSTAMSLIDRAGFLVWRTPELPAPEEVVRLLHQL
;
A
#
# COMPACT_ATOMS: atom_id res chain seq x y z
N MET A 1 -31.29 37.10 35.20
CA MET A 1 -30.76 38.33 34.56
C MET A 1 -30.47 37.93 33.15
N ASP A 2 -31.31 38.07 32.34
CA ASP A 2 -32.25 38.81 31.54
C ASP A 2 -31.84 38.63 30.03
N PRO A 3 -32.77 38.23 29.19
CA PRO A 3 -32.53 37.95 27.80
C PRO A 3 -32.86 39.17 26.95
N THR A 4 -32.18 39.33 25.80
CA THR A 4 -32.54 40.40 24.86
C THR A 4 -32.94 39.82 23.50
N THR A 5 -34.23 39.92 23.29
CA THR A 5 -35.00 39.77 22.07
C THR A 5 -34.77 40.95 21.12
N ILE A 6 -34.57 40.72 19.82
CA ILE A 6 -34.83 41.68 18.73
C ILE A 6 -35.35 40.89 17.50
N ARG A 7 -36.56 40.95 17.23
CA ARG A 7 -37.56 41.74 16.49
C ARG A 7 -37.47 41.57 14.95
N VAL A 8 -38.58 41.06 14.49
CA VAL A 8 -39.06 40.86 13.12
C VAL A 8 -39.43 42.22 12.47
N GLY A 9 -39.17 42.35 11.21
CA GLY A 9 -39.71 43.37 10.34
C GLY A 9 -39.88 42.78 8.95
N GLY A 10 -40.92 42.68 8.54
CA GLY A 10 -42.16 42.72 7.82
C GLY A 10 -42.20 43.82 6.78
N GLY A 11 -42.61 43.52 5.55
CA GLY A 11 -42.93 44.42 4.47
C GLY A 11 -43.02 43.64 3.15
N SER A 12 -44.06 43.23 2.73
CA SER A 12 -45.35 43.60 2.11
C SER A 12 -45.24 44.23 0.72
N LEU A 13 -45.74 43.48 -0.26
CA LEU A 13 -46.68 43.75 -1.35
C LEU A 13 -46.29 44.56 -2.58
N SER A 14 -46.62 43.91 -3.71
CA SER A 14 -47.40 44.36 -4.88
C SER A 14 -46.65 44.97 -6.06
N SER A 15 -46.76 44.35 -7.21
CA SER A 15 -47.69 44.80 -8.28
C SER A 15 -47.56 43.96 -9.56
N LEU A 16 -48.66 43.51 -10.00
CA LEU A 16 -49.21 43.23 -11.32
C LEU A 16 -48.53 43.97 -12.49
N GLY A 17 -48.39 43.27 -13.59
CA GLY A 17 -48.20 43.93 -14.90
C GLY A 17 -47.89 43.00 -16.06
N THR A 18 -48.95 42.60 -16.77
CA THR A 18 -49.10 42.46 -18.22
C THR A 18 -48.33 41.40 -18.99
N ARG A 19 -49.10 40.41 -19.50
CA ARG A 19 -48.79 39.61 -20.71
C ARG A 19 -48.87 40.42 -21.99
N PRO A 20 -48.11 40.16 -23.02
CA PRO A 20 -48.58 40.11 -24.38
C PRO A 20 -48.26 38.81 -25.12
N LYS A 21 -49.28 38.38 -25.74
CA LYS A 21 -49.64 37.72 -26.99
C LYS A 21 -48.54 36.94 -27.77
N VAL A 22 -48.98 35.73 -28.03
CA VAL A 22 -48.60 34.70 -29.00
C VAL A 22 -48.24 35.31 -30.38
N GLY A 23 -47.08 34.91 -30.86
CA GLY A 23 -46.66 35.00 -32.25
C GLY A 23 -46.20 33.65 -32.75
N LEU A 24 -47.03 32.99 -33.52
CA LEU A 24 -46.77 31.77 -34.23
C LEU A 24 -45.85 32.07 -35.41
N LEU A 25 -44.61 31.54 -35.44
CA LEU A 25 -43.81 31.50 -36.65
C LEU A 25 -43.15 30.14 -36.80
N ALA A 26 -43.23 29.62 -38.00
CA ALA A 26 -42.97 28.29 -38.52
C ALA A 26 -41.56 27.74 -38.33
N PRO A 27 -41.36 26.44 -38.51
CA PRO A 27 -40.11 25.77 -38.17
C PRO A 27 -39.05 25.92 -39.25
N ARG A 28 -37.92 26.52 -38.92
CA ARG A 28 -36.70 26.38 -39.70
C ARG A 28 -35.97 25.11 -39.26
N ARG A 29 -35.91 24.12 -40.15
CA ARG A 29 -35.09 22.94 -40.08
C ARG A 29 -33.62 23.37 -40.03
N SER A 30 -32.99 23.39 -38.88
CA SER A 30 -31.56 23.47 -38.73
C SER A 30 -31.02 22.07 -38.59
N ILE A 31 -30.25 21.64 -39.57
CA ILE A 31 -29.50 20.41 -39.56
C ILE A 31 -28.34 20.62 -38.57
N LEU A 32 -28.47 20.06 -37.37
CA LEU A 32 -27.37 19.98 -36.42
C LEU A 32 -26.55 18.75 -36.77
N THR A 33 -25.44 18.97 -37.49
CA THR A 33 -24.36 18.04 -37.65
C THR A 33 -23.72 17.84 -36.28
N GLY A 34 -24.07 16.75 -35.60
CA GLY A 34 -23.49 16.38 -34.33
C GLY A 34 -22.03 15.93 -34.50
N LEU A 35 -21.11 16.75 -34.06
CA LEU A 35 -19.71 16.38 -33.85
C LEU A 35 -19.67 15.51 -32.61
N ALA A 36 -19.65 14.18 -32.79
CA ALA A 36 -19.38 13.23 -31.74
C ALA A 36 -17.91 13.34 -31.36
N ALA A 37 -17.59 14.22 -30.40
CA ALA A 37 -16.28 14.20 -29.73
C ALA A 37 -16.19 12.94 -28.88
N GLY A 38 -15.48 11.94 -29.39
CA GLY A 38 -15.13 10.73 -28.62
C GLY A 38 -14.27 11.11 -27.44
N LEU A 39 -14.87 11.12 -26.25
CA LEU A 39 -14.13 11.16 -25.00
C LEU A 39 -13.39 9.81 -24.88
N VAL A 40 -12.11 9.78 -25.27
CA VAL A 40 -11.20 8.71 -24.90
C VAL A 40 -10.99 8.84 -23.39
N LEU A 41 -11.77 8.08 -22.63
CA LEU A 41 -11.52 7.85 -21.20
C LEU A 41 -10.17 7.12 -21.11
N CYS A 42 -9.08 7.87 -20.91
CA CYS A 42 -7.83 7.33 -20.39
C CYS A 42 -8.14 6.77 -18.99
N SER A 43 -8.51 5.50 -18.92
CA SER A 43 -8.51 4.76 -17.67
C SER A 43 -7.06 4.66 -17.22
N THR A 44 -6.63 5.56 -16.35
CA THR A 44 -5.43 5.36 -15.56
C THR A 44 -5.64 4.06 -14.78
N PRO A 45 -4.73 3.08 -14.89
CA PRO A 45 -4.83 1.90 -14.03
C PRO A 45 -4.78 2.40 -12.58
N ALA A 46 -5.89 2.25 -11.87
CA ALA A 46 -5.90 2.44 -10.43
C ALA A 46 -4.94 1.38 -9.88
N LEU A 47 -3.84 1.81 -9.28
CA LEU A 47 -2.96 0.91 -8.53
C LEU A 47 -3.83 0.26 -7.44
N PRO A 48 -3.82 -1.08 -7.31
CA PRO A 48 -4.62 -1.76 -6.30
C PRO A 48 -3.97 -1.52 -4.93
N HIS A 49 -4.33 -0.40 -4.31
CA HIS A 49 -3.89 -0.07 -2.97
C HIS A 49 -4.79 -0.77 -1.95
N GLY A 50 -4.18 -1.57 -1.08
CA GLY A 50 -4.81 -2.03 0.16
C GLY A 50 -5.79 -3.20 0.08
N ASN A 51 -6.00 -3.86 -1.05
CA ASN A 51 -6.86 -5.04 -1.11
C ASN A 51 -6.15 -6.29 -0.59
N ILE A 52 -6.74 -6.94 0.41
CA ILE A 52 -6.35 -8.28 0.88
C ILE A 52 -6.62 -9.30 -0.21
N GLY A 53 -5.69 -10.25 -0.40
CA GLY A 53 -5.82 -11.32 -1.37
C GLY A 53 -4.90 -11.17 -2.59
N PRO A 54 -5.25 -11.83 -3.70
CA PRO A 54 -4.43 -11.82 -4.90
C PRO A 54 -4.39 -10.44 -5.56
N VAL A 55 -3.19 -9.98 -5.89
CA VAL A 55 -2.94 -8.73 -6.61
C VAL A 55 -3.02 -9.00 -8.12
N LYS A 56 -4.02 -8.43 -8.77
CA LYS A 56 -4.28 -8.64 -10.21
C LYS A 56 -4.47 -7.30 -10.93
N PRO A 57 -3.69 -7.01 -11.98
CA PRO A 57 -2.50 -7.77 -12.40
C PRO A 57 -1.38 -7.70 -11.35
N PRO A 58 -0.41 -8.65 -11.35
CA PRO A 58 0.77 -8.58 -10.52
C PRO A 58 1.53 -7.27 -10.73
N VAL A 59 2.08 -6.68 -9.65
CA VAL A 59 2.76 -5.39 -9.71
C VAL A 59 4.24 -5.59 -9.47
N ARG A 60 5.07 -5.10 -10.39
CA ARG A 60 6.53 -5.20 -10.27
C ARG A 60 7.01 -4.40 -9.06
N VAL A 61 7.89 -5.00 -8.24
CA VAL A 61 8.59 -4.28 -7.16
C VAL A 61 9.38 -3.11 -7.78
N PRO A 62 9.21 -1.88 -7.27
CA PRO A 62 9.90 -0.71 -7.80
C PRO A 62 11.40 -0.81 -7.58
N ASP A 63 12.16 -0.08 -8.38
CA ASP A 63 13.60 0.03 -8.22
C ASP A 63 13.88 0.92 -6.99
N ILE A 64 14.22 0.29 -5.87
CA ILE A 64 14.64 0.90 -4.61
C ILE A 64 15.96 0.28 -4.17
N ASP A 65 16.91 1.13 -3.83
CA ASP A 65 18.18 0.68 -3.28
C ASP A 65 18.07 0.45 -1.78
N VAL A 66 18.68 -0.62 -1.30
CA VAL A 66 18.66 -1.00 0.12
C VAL A 66 20.08 -1.29 0.61
N THR A 67 20.24 -1.21 1.94
CA THR A 67 21.33 -1.83 2.67
C THR A 67 20.74 -2.92 3.56
N ALA A 68 21.33 -4.13 3.53
CA ALA A 68 20.80 -5.27 4.26
C ALA A 68 21.71 -5.70 5.42
N SER A 69 21.14 -6.51 6.32
CA SER A 69 21.81 -7.06 7.50
C SER A 69 23.06 -7.92 7.18
N ASP A 70 23.17 -8.42 5.96
CA ASP A 70 24.30 -9.18 5.43
C ASP A 70 25.28 -8.29 4.61
N GLU A 71 25.26 -6.98 4.86
CA GLU A 71 26.07 -5.96 4.21
C GLU A 71 25.81 -5.78 2.69
N PHE A 72 24.81 -6.45 2.14
CA PHE A 72 24.40 -6.20 0.76
C PHE A 72 24.01 -4.74 0.58
N ARG A 73 24.43 -4.14 -0.55
CA ARG A 73 24.06 -2.79 -0.98
C ARG A 73 23.71 -2.82 -2.45
N GLY A 74 22.50 -2.39 -2.78
CA GLY A 74 22.04 -2.38 -4.16
C GLY A 74 20.54 -2.49 -4.28
N PRO A 75 20.03 -2.72 -5.49
CA PRO A 75 18.61 -2.79 -5.75
C PRO A 75 17.93 -3.94 -4.97
N LEU A 76 16.87 -3.63 -4.25
CA LEU A 76 16.08 -4.64 -3.50
C LEU A 76 15.67 -5.80 -4.40
N ARG A 77 15.37 -5.51 -5.65
CA ARG A 77 14.94 -6.51 -6.62
C ARG A 77 15.97 -7.64 -6.80
N GLU A 78 17.26 -7.38 -6.70
CA GLU A 78 18.30 -8.41 -6.79
C GLU A 78 18.20 -9.43 -5.65
N ARG A 79 17.70 -9.01 -4.49
CA ARG A 79 17.46 -9.89 -3.33
C ARG A 79 16.19 -10.72 -3.47
N LEU A 80 15.25 -10.28 -4.28
CA LEU A 80 13.95 -10.92 -4.47
C LEU A 80 13.94 -11.94 -5.61
N LEU A 81 14.73 -11.72 -6.67
CA LEU A 81 14.74 -12.58 -7.84
C LEU A 81 15.12 -14.03 -7.49
N GLY A 82 14.37 -14.98 -8.03
CA GLY A 82 14.54 -16.41 -7.80
C GLY A 82 13.98 -16.90 -6.47
N ARG A 83 13.39 -16.02 -5.65
CA ARG A 83 12.85 -16.36 -4.34
C ARG A 83 11.39 -15.93 -4.19
N ALA A 84 10.55 -16.83 -3.67
CA ALA A 84 9.24 -16.47 -3.16
C ALA A 84 9.43 -15.79 -1.80
N THR A 85 9.07 -14.52 -1.65
CA THR A 85 9.43 -13.72 -0.49
C THR A 85 8.19 -13.16 0.21
N ALA A 86 8.09 -13.38 1.53
CA ALA A 86 7.18 -12.62 2.37
C ALA A 86 7.92 -11.38 2.90
N VAL A 87 7.31 -10.21 2.69
CA VAL A 87 7.85 -8.92 3.14
C VAL A 87 6.93 -8.35 4.21
N GLN A 88 7.49 -8.02 5.37
CA GLN A 88 6.86 -7.19 6.40
C GLN A 88 7.59 -5.85 6.51
N LEU A 89 6.87 -4.79 6.86
CA LEU A 89 7.46 -3.52 7.24
C LEU A 89 7.75 -3.51 8.74
N MET A 90 8.83 -2.86 9.17
CA MET A 90 9.21 -2.77 10.57
C MET A 90 10.18 -1.62 10.84
N PHE A 91 10.51 -1.38 12.09
CA PHE A 91 11.71 -0.66 12.51
C PHE A 91 12.17 -1.19 13.88
N THR A 92 13.49 -1.26 14.10
CA THR A 92 14.05 -2.00 15.23
C THR A 92 13.69 -1.40 16.60
N LYS A 93 13.41 -0.11 16.67
CA LYS A 93 13.03 0.60 17.91
C LYS A 93 11.53 0.59 18.21
N CYS A 94 10.72 -0.01 17.36
CA CYS A 94 9.28 -0.16 17.59
C CYS A 94 9.02 -0.97 18.86
N ARG A 95 8.16 -0.46 19.75
CA ARG A 95 7.78 -1.15 20.99
C ARG A 95 6.29 -1.49 21.06
N SER A 96 5.56 -1.26 19.98
CA SER A 96 4.11 -1.50 19.89
C SER A 96 3.79 -2.76 19.11
N ILE A 97 3.66 -2.67 17.81
CA ILE A 97 3.18 -3.76 16.95
C ILE A 97 4.31 -4.63 16.37
N CYS A 98 5.49 -4.07 16.09
CA CYS A 98 6.57 -4.82 15.46
C CYS A 98 7.04 -6.06 16.24
N PRO A 99 7.01 -6.12 17.60
CA PRO A 99 7.29 -7.36 18.30
C PRO A 99 6.31 -8.49 17.98
N ILE A 100 5.04 -8.16 17.72
CA ILE A 100 4.00 -9.15 17.35
C ILE A 100 4.23 -9.62 15.90
N GLU A 101 4.56 -8.71 15.00
CA GLU A 101 4.91 -9.04 13.61
C GLU A 101 6.19 -9.90 13.55
N ALA A 102 7.21 -9.53 14.31
CA ALA A 102 8.44 -10.31 14.42
C ALA A 102 8.14 -11.74 14.95
N ALA A 103 7.28 -11.88 15.95
CA ALA A 103 6.86 -13.19 16.46
C ALA A 103 6.13 -14.02 15.37
N THR A 104 5.37 -13.37 14.47
CA THR A 104 4.76 -14.05 13.33
C THR A 104 5.83 -14.58 12.37
N PHE A 105 6.91 -13.82 12.10
CA PHE A 105 8.02 -14.31 11.29
C PHE A 105 8.85 -15.40 11.98
N VAL A 106 9.06 -15.31 13.29
CA VAL A 106 9.67 -16.41 14.09
C VAL A 106 8.86 -17.70 13.91
N ARG A 107 7.54 -17.64 14.03
CA ARG A 107 6.68 -18.82 13.81
C ARG A 107 6.68 -19.27 12.35
N THR A 108 6.69 -18.35 11.40
CA THR A 108 6.75 -18.68 9.98
C THR A 108 8.03 -19.45 9.63
N GLN A 109 9.20 -19.04 10.15
CA GLN A 109 10.45 -19.78 9.93
C GLN A 109 10.44 -21.18 10.57
N GLU A 110 9.76 -21.37 11.71
CA GLU A 110 9.59 -22.69 12.33
C GLU A 110 8.74 -23.62 11.45
N VAL A 111 7.64 -23.11 10.91
CA VAL A 111 6.79 -23.86 9.96
C VAL A 111 7.56 -24.20 8.67
N LEU A 112 8.33 -23.25 8.13
CA LEU A 112 9.20 -23.49 6.96
C LEU A 112 10.26 -24.56 7.26
N ALA A 113 10.85 -24.58 8.47
CA ALA A 113 11.84 -25.60 8.86
C ALA A 113 11.21 -27.00 8.91
N SER A 114 9.92 -27.10 9.24
CA SER A 114 9.18 -28.36 9.25
C SER A 114 8.71 -28.79 7.87
N ASN A 115 8.66 -27.86 6.91
CA ASN A 115 8.26 -28.08 5.53
C ASN A 115 9.20 -27.29 4.60
N PRO A 116 10.46 -27.72 4.47
CA PRO A 116 11.46 -26.97 3.72
C PRO A 116 11.15 -26.91 2.24
N SER A 117 11.38 -25.75 1.63
CA SER A 117 11.33 -25.54 0.18
C SER A 117 12.45 -24.60 -0.22
N ASP A 118 13.14 -24.94 -1.30
CA ASP A 118 14.19 -24.10 -1.84
C ASP A 118 13.60 -22.80 -2.41
N GLY A 119 14.35 -21.72 -2.22
CA GLY A 119 13.99 -20.42 -2.80
C GLY A 119 12.81 -19.73 -2.12
N ILE A 120 12.52 -20.02 -0.85
CA ILE A 120 11.65 -19.21 0.01
C ILE A 120 12.50 -18.30 0.90
N GLN A 121 12.06 -17.06 1.09
CA GLN A 121 12.73 -16.05 1.88
C GLN A 121 11.74 -15.23 2.71
N LEU A 122 12.16 -14.80 3.90
CA LEU A 122 11.51 -13.79 4.71
C LEU A 122 12.33 -12.49 4.65
N LEU A 123 11.67 -11.35 4.47
CA LEU A 123 12.30 -10.05 4.43
C LEU A 123 11.59 -9.09 5.39
N SER A 124 12.33 -8.59 6.37
CA SER A 124 11.91 -7.47 7.21
C SER A 124 12.48 -6.18 6.62
N LEU A 125 11.61 -5.35 6.05
CA LEU A 125 12.00 -4.09 5.42
C LEU A 125 11.78 -2.93 6.38
N SER A 126 12.86 -2.28 6.79
CA SER A 126 12.80 -1.15 7.72
C SER A 126 12.19 0.09 7.09
N ILE A 127 11.43 0.82 7.89
CA ILE A 127 10.91 2.16 7.57
C ILE A 127 11.68 3.28 8.27
N ASP A 128 12.76 2.96 8.99
CA ASP A 128 13.64 3.93 9.67
C ASP A 128 15.12 3.76 9.24
N PRO A 129 15.46 4.07 7.99
CA PRO A 129 16.83 3.88 7.47
C PRO A 129 17.88 4.76 8.13
N LEU A 130 17.48 5.72 8.98
CA LEU A 130 18.43 6.59 9.68
C LEU A 130 19.01 5.92 10.92
N THR A 131 18.26 5.02 11.54
CA THR A 131 18.69 4.30 12.75
C THR A 131 18.95 2.81 12.50
N ASP A 132 18.28 2.21 11.54
CA ASP A 132 18.37 0.79 11.21
C ASP A 132 19.53 0.54 10.21
N THR A 133 20.76 0.68 10.71
CA THR A 133 21.97 0.34 9.95
C THR A 133 22.10 -1.17 9.76
N PRO A 134 22.93 -1.68 8.83
CA PRO A 134 23.18 -3.11 8.66
C PRO A 134 23.49 -3.84 9.97
N ASP A 135 24.36 -3.29 10.81
CA ASP A 135 24.74 -3.89 12.11
C ASP A 135 23.55 -3.93 13.08
N VAL A 136 22.72 -2.87 13.10
CA VAL A 136 21.50 -2.82 13.95
C VAL A 136 20.48 -3.84 13.47
N LEU A 137 20.30 -3.98 12.15
CA LEU A 137 19.41 -4.98 11.55
C LEU A 137 19.89 -6.40 11.82
N ALA A 138 21.22 -6.65 11.72
CA ALA A 138 21.82 -7.95 12.04
C ALA A 138 21.59 -8.31 13.52
N ALA A 139 21.93 -7.40 14.44
CA ALA A 139 21.70 -7.60 15.87
C ALA A 139 20.22 -7.82 16.22
N TRP A 140 19.32 -7.15 15.51
CA TRP A 140 17.87 -7.35 15.68
C TRP A 140 17.45 -8.76 15.23
N LEU A 141 17.92 -9.23 14.07
CA LEU A 141 17.67 -10.60 13.61
C LEU A 141 18.25 -11.65 14.59
N ASP A 142 19.46 -11.44 15.10
CA ASP A 142 20.09 -12.30 16.09
C ASP A 142 19.24 -12.41 17.37
N SER A 143 18.64 -11.29 17.80
CA SER A 143 17.76 -11.27 18.99
C SER A 143 16.46 -12.07 18.81
N LEU A 144 16.12 -12.43 17.57
CA LEU A 144 14.93 -13.22 17.20
C LEU A 144 15.27 -14.65 16.79
N ASP A 145 16.53 -15.09 16.96
CA ASP A 145 17.01 -16.38 16.49
C ASP A 145 16.68 -16.62 15.00
N ALA A 146 16.85 -15.57 14.19
CA ALA A 146 16.58 -15.64 12.75
C ALA A 146 17.51 -16.64 12.06
N ARG A 147 16.92 -17.52 11.25
CA ARG A 147 17.63 -18.57 10.51
C ARG A 147 18.02 -18.08 9.11
N PRO A 148 18.98 -18.76 8.45
CA PRO A 148 19.27 -18.50 7.05
C PRO A 148 17.99 -18.53 6.19
N GLY A 149 17.82 -17.52 5.33
CA GLY A 149 16.59 -17.29 4.57
C GLY A 149 15.68 -16.21 5.15
N TRP A 150 15.98 -15.69 6.35
CA TRP A 150 15.38 -14.47 6.86
C TRP A 150 16.43 -13.36 6.89
N ILE A 151 16.16 -12.27 6.17
CA ILE A 151 17.02 -11.08 6.09
C ILE A 151 16.26 -9.83 6.53
N ALA A 152 16.99 -8.82 6.96
CA ALA A 152 16.46 -7.50 7.18
C ALA A 152 17.19 -6.49 6.28
N ALA A 153 16.48 -5.48 5.78
CA ALA A 153 17.06 -4.45 4.94
C ALA A 153 16.39 -3.09 5.21
N ALA A 154 17.12 -2.02 4.96
CA ALA A 154 16.60 -0.66 5.02
C ALA A 154 16.77 0.01 3.66
N PRO A 155 15.74 0.68 3.11
CA PRO A 155 15.87 1.48 1.90
C PRO A 155 16.88 2.62 2.13
N VAL A 156 17.57 3.05 1.08
CA VAL A 156 18.27 4.32 1.16
C VAL A 156 17.26 5.45 1.38
N LYS A 157 17.67 6.52 2.05
CA LYS A 157 16.75 7.60 2.48
C LYS A 157 15.89 8.16 1.34
N THR A 158 16.44 8.28 0.13
CA THR A 158 15.74 8.80 -1.05
C THR A 158 14.63 7.87 -1.55
N ASP A 159 14.70 6.60 -1.24
CA ASP A 159 13.79 5.57 -1.72
C ASP A 159 12.76 5.12 -0.66
N LEU A 160 12.89 5.61 0.58
CA LEU A 160 12.01 5.24 1.70
C LEU A 160 10.53 5.47 1.36
N ALA A 161 10.20 6.64 0.85
CA ALA A 161 8.80 6.97 0.53
C ALA A 161 8.22 6.01 -0.51
N ARG A 162 8.99 5.71 -1.57
CA ARG A 162 8.60 4.77 -2.63
C ARG A 162 8.43 3.34 -2.10
N GLY A 163 9.34 2.90 -1.22
CA GLY A 163 9.27 1.60 -0.59
C GLY A 163 8.03 1.47 0.30
N ARG A 164 7.78 2.46 1.17
CA ARG A 164 6.58 2.49 2.02
C ARG A 164 5.30 2.49 1.19
N GLU A 165 5.16 3.38 0.23
CA GLU A 165 3.98 3.45 -0.64
C GLU A 165 3.69 2.10 -1.31
N PHE A 166 4.72 1.41 -1.76
CA PHE A 166 4.57 0.13 -2.44
C PHE A 166 4.15 -1.00 -1.48
N PHE A 167 4.82 -1.15 -0.35
CA PHE A 167 4.60 -2.29 0.55
C PHE A 167 3.44 -2.07 1.53
N ASP A 168 3.26 -0.85 2.02
CA ASP A 168 2.22 -0.50 2.99
C ASP A 168 0.88 -0.14 2.29
N GLY A 169 0.94 0.28 1.04
CA GLY A 169 -0.18 0.91 0.37
C GLY A 169 -0.42 2.32 0.89
N LEU A 170 -1.59 2.90 0.60
CA LEU A 170 -1.92 4.28 0.99
C LEU A 170 -2.42 4.42 2.44
N SER A 171 -2.31 3.38 3.27
CA SER A 171 -3.00 3.36 4.56
C SER A 171 -2.33 4.18 5.66
N SER A 172 -1.09 4.65 5.49
CA SER A 172 -0.41 5.30 6.59
C SER A 172 0.36 6.55 6.20
N LEU A 173 -0.28 7.70 6.41
CA LEU A 173 0.42 8.99 6.54
C LEU A 173 0.94 9.21 7.98
N GLY A 174 0.94 8.17 8.84
CA GLY A 174 1.36 8.21 10.23
C GLY A 174 2.62 7.38 10.52
N GLU A 175 2.96 7.26 11.80
CA GLU A 175 4.01 6.37 12.31
C GLU A 175 3.58 4.90 12.27
N ASP A 176 2.26 4.65 12.19
CA ASP A 176 1.69 3.33 12.05
C ASP A 176 1.87 2.83 10.61
N HIS A 177 2.23 1.57 10.46
CA HIS A 177 2.29 0.86 9.19
C HIS A 177 1.38 -0.38 9.26
N SER A 178 0.98 -0.89 8.09
CA SER A 178 0.18 -2.10 8.01
C SER A 178 0.98 -3.31 8.49
N THR A 179 0.34 -4.19 9.24
CA THR A 179 0.88 -5.49 9.66
C THR A 179 0.59 -6.60 8.64
N ALA A 180 -0.01 -6.24 7.51
CA ALA A 180 -0.19 -7.14 6.38
C ALA A 180 1.16 -7.42 5.69
N MET A 181 1.34 -8.65 5.25
CA MET A 181 2.54 -9.04 4.51
C MET A 181 2.30 -8.93 3.01
N SER A 182 3.31 -8.45 2.31
CA SER A 182 3.37 -8.46 0.85
C SER A 182 4.10 -9.69 0.37
N LEU A 183 3.45 -10.54 -0.46
CA LEU A 183 4.09 -11.73 -1.02
C LEU A 183 4.56 -11.45 -2.43
N ILE A 184 5.85 -11.65 -2.64
CA ILE A 184 6.56 -11.40 -3.90
C ILE A 184 6.90 -12.73 -4.52
N ASP A 185 6.61 -12.90 -5.81
CA ASP A 185 6.96 -14.09 -6.56
C ASP A 185 8.45 -14.11 -6.96
N ARG A 186 8.89 -15.25 -7.51
CA ARG A 186 10.29 -15.46 -7.95
C ARG A 186 10.72 -14.54 -9.10
N ALA A 187 9.79 -13.91 -9.79
CA ALA A 187 10.06 -12.93 -10.85
C ALA A 187 10.13 -11.47 -10.32
N GLY A 188 9.90 -11.28 -9.01
CA GLY A 188 9.96 -9.97 -8.36
C GLY A 188 8.68 -9.14 -8.53
N PHE A 189 7.52 -9.81 -8.59
CA PHE A 189 6.23 -9.14 -8.62
C PHE A 189 5.46 -9.37 -7.33
N LEU A 190 4.79 -8.33 -6.85
CA LEU A 190 3.81 -8.42 -5.80
C LEU A 190 2.58 -9.13 -6.34
N VAL A 191 2.26 -10.29 -5.78
CA VAL A 191 1.18 -11.18 -6.25
C VAL A 191 0.09 -11.39 -5.21
N TRP A 192 0.37 -11.09 -3.93
CA TRP A 192 -0.57 -11.28 -2.84
C TRP A 192 -0.32 -10.29 -1.70
N ARG A 193 -1.41 -9.86 -1.03
CA ARG A 193 -1.37 -9.17 0.26
C ARG A 193 -2.16 -9.98 1.26
N THR A 194 -1.56 -10.25 2.42
CA THR A 194 -2.23 -10.97 3.50
C THR A 194 -3.21 -10.06 4.25
N PRO A 195 -4.13 -10.61 5.06
CA PRO A 195 -4.76 -9.83 6.12
C PRO A 195 -3.70 -9.34 7.13
N GLU A 196 -4.12 -8.44 8.00
CA GLU A 196 -3.31 -8.01 9.15
C GLU A 196 -2.99 -9.22 10.04
N LEU A 197 -1.75 -9.28 10.53
CA LEU A 197 -1.24 -10.36 11.38
C LEU A 197 -1.65 -11.76 10.87
N PRO A 198 -1.21 -12.18 9.68
CA PRO A 198 -1.63 -13.44 9.08
C PRO A 198 -1.13 -14.65 9.88
N ALA A 199 -1.86 -15.76 9.81
CA ALA A 199 -1.39 -17.02 10.38
C ALA A 199 -0.11 -17.50 9.67
N PRO A 200 0.93 -17.93 10.38
CA PRO A 200 2.20 -18.41 9.82
C PRO A 200 2.02 -19.55 8.80
N GLU A 201 1.14 -20.48 9.07
CA GLU A 201 0.82 -21.62 8.21
C GLU A 201 0.24 -21.16 6.87
N GLU A 202 -0.58 -20.10 6.89
CA GLU A 202 -1.16 -19.51 5.68
C GLU A 202 -0.09 -18.81 4.84
N VAL A 203 0.82 -18.07 5.47
CA VAL A 203 1.96 -17.43 4.79
C VAL A 203 2.82 -18.49 4.10
N VAL A 204 3.17 -19.56 4.81
CA VAL A 204 3.97 -20.66 4.25
C VAL A 204 3.23 -21.35 3.10
N ARG A 205 1.95 -21.66 3.27
CA ARG A 205 1.13 -22.26 2.23
C ARG A 205 1.10 -21.42 0.94
N LEU A 206 0.98 -20.09 1.08
CA LEU A 206 0.99 -19.18 -0.06
C LEU A 206 2.38 -19.11 -0.71
N LEU A 207 3.45 -19.01 0.08
CA LEU A 207 4.83 -18.98 -0.45
C LEU A 207 5.18 -20.24 -1.27
N HIS A 208 4.69 -21.40 -0.87
CA HIS A 208 4.90 -22.66 -1.61
C HIS A 208 4.20 -22.67 -2.98
N GLN A 209 3.25 -21.78 -3.23
CA GLN A 209 2.52 -21.66 -4.50
C GLN A 209 3.18 -20.67 -5.47
N LEU A 210 4.21 -19.94 -5.04
CA LEU A 210 4.90 -18.91 -5.80
C LEU A 210 6.26 -19.44 -6.29
#